data_1236a566a96b4e1e71b7341d2e314605
#
_entry.id   1236a566a96b4e1e71b7341d2e314605
#
_cell.length_a   1.000
_cell.length_b   1.000
_cell.length_c   1.000
_cell.angle_alpha   90.00
_cell.angle_beta   90.00
_cell.angle_gamma   90.00
#
_symmetry.space_group_name_H-M   'P 1'
#
loop_
_entity.id
_entity.type
_entity.pdbx_description
1 polymer ?
#
loop_
_entity_poly.entity_id
_entity_poly.type
_entity_poly.pdbx_seq_one_letter_code
_entity_poly.pdbx_strand_id
1 'polypeptide(L)'
;MVKGILGYNEDNGRYGLLVMDLWKVSGFHCGDTLEVWDDENEKWIPTRMEMHYQEDAFSFPKKRNDGWYLVDTPFSGRALEGLRVRVEKIGAKGR
;
A
#
# COMPACT_ATOMS: atom_id res chain seq x y z
N MET A 1 8.65 -14.83 2.76
CA MET A 1 8.13 -13.49 2.63
C MET A 1 8.86 -12.70 1.60
N VAL A 2 8.18 -11.84 0.91
CA VAL A 2 8.78 -11.00 -0.11
C VAL A 2 8.83 -9.58 0.42
N LYS A 3 10.01 -8.99 0.45
CA LYS A 3 10.21 -7.66 0.97
C LYS A 3 10.50 -6.67 -0.14
N GLY A 4 10.03 -5.47 0.02
CA GLY A 4 10.30 -4.42 -0.95
C GLY A 4 9.77 -3.11 -0.43
N ILE A 5 9.41 -2.22 -1.33
CA ILE A 5 8.89 -0.93 -0.93
C ILE A 5 7.55 -0.70 -1.61
N LEU A 6 6.74 0.13 -0.98
CA LEU A 6 5.49 0.53 -1.60
C LEU A 6 5.76 1.60 -2.64
N GLY A 7 5.14 1.47 -3.78
CA GLY A 7 5.23 2.46 -4.83
C GLY A 7 3.86 2.71 -5.42
N TYR A 8 3.62 3.93 -5.87
CA TYR A 8 2.34 4.26 -6.47
C TYR A 8 2.38 3.89 -7.95
N ASN A 9 1.46 3.04 -8.36
CA ASN A 9 1.39 2.62 -9.75
C ASN A 9 0.38 3.48 -10.47
N GLU A 10 0.85 4.37 -11.32
CA GLU A 10 -0.03 5.30 -12.00
C GLU A 10 -0.92 4.63 -13.01
N ASP A 11 -0.57 3.47 -13.46
CA ASP A 11 -1.38 2.78 -14.43
C ASP A 11 -2.70 2.31 -13.84
N ASN A 12 -2.73 1.99 -12.57
CA ASN A 12 -3.97 1.51 -11.97
C ASN A 12 -4.42 2.32 -10.75
N GLY A 13 -3.64 3.34 -10.36
CA GLY A 13 -4.03 4.16 -9.21
C GLY A 13 -3.92 3.47 -7.88
N ARG A 14 -3.09 2.44 -7.79
CA ARG A 14 -2.95 1.68 -6.57
C ARG A 14 -1.52 1.66 -6.11
N TYR A 15 -1.32 1.43 -4.82
CA TYR A 15 0.02 1.18 -4.32
C TYR A 15 0.33 -0.30 -4.49
N GLY A 16 1.51 -0.58 -4.90
CA GLY A 16 1.95 -1.96 -5.09
C GLY A 16 3.29 -2.20 -4.45
N LEU A 17 3.83 -3.37 -4.67
CA LEU A 17 5.11 -3.77 -4.09
C LEU A 17 6.18 -3.78 -5.16
N LEU A 18 7.23 -2.97 -4.96
CA LEU A 18 8.37 -2.93 -5.85
C LEU A 18 9.55 -3.65 -5.21
N VAL A 19 10.16 -4.52 -5.97
CA VAL A 19 11.38 -5.18 -5.53
C VAL A 19 12.38 -4.97 -6.65
N MET A 20 13.45 -4.24 -6.36
CA MET A 20 14.47 -3.91 -7.36
C MET A 20 13.85 -3.28 -8.59
N ASP A 21 12.94 -2.35 -8.35
CA ASP A 21 12.31 -1.57 -9.41
C ASP A 21 11.35 -2.36 -10.28
N LEU A 22 11.00 -3.57 -9.88
CA LEU A 22 10.03 -4.35 -10.61
C LEU A 22 8.80 -4.56 -9.76
N TRP A 23 7.64 -4.48 -10.40
CA TRP A 23 6.41 -4.71 -9.67
C TRP A 23 6.25 -6.19 -9.36
N LYS A 24 6.24 -6.52 -8.08
CA LYS A 24 5.92 -7.88 -7.66
C LYS A 24 4.44 -7.97 -7.34
N VAL A 25 3.85 -6.86 -6.88
CA VAL A 25 2.42 -6.76 -6.76
C VAL A 25 2.09 -5.46 -7.46
N SER A 26 1.37 -5.49 -8.56
CA SER A 26 1.14 -4.28 -9.32
C SER A 26 0.15 -3.36 -8.65
N GLY A 27 -0.65 -3.85 -7.75
CA GLY A 27 -1.55 -3.00 -6.98
C GLY A 27 -2.26 -3.79 -5.92
N PHE A 28 -2.19 -3.30 -4.69
CA PHE A 28 -2.90 -3.92 -3.59
C PHE A 28 -4.38 -3.52 -3.65
N HIS A 29 -5.23 -4.42 -3.25
CA HIS A 29 -6.65 -4.15 -3.18
C HIS A 29 -7.05 -3.95 -1.73
N CYS A 30 -8.22 -3.39 -1.51
CA CYS A 30 -8.70 -3.21 -0.15
C CYS A 30 -8.76 -4.57 0.53
N GLY A 31 -8.24 -4.64 1.71
CA GLY A 31 -8.22 -5.88 2.48
C GLY A 31 -6.96 -6.71 2.33
N ASP A 32 -6.11 -6.38 1.36
CA ASP A 32 -4.88 -7.14 1.19
C ASP A 32 -3.96 -6.90 2.37
N THR A 33 -3.44 -7.96 2.94
CA THR A 33 -2.62 -7.86 4.15
C THR A 33 -1.14 -7.75 3.78
N LEU A 34 -0.42 -7.02 4.60
CA LEU A 34 1.02 -6.87 4.46
C LEU A 34 1.57 -6.44 5.81
N GLU A 35 2.89 -6.32 5.89
CA GLU A 35 3.51 -5.80 7.09
C GLU A 35 4.38 -4.62 6.70
N VAL A 36 4.35 -3.57 7.51
CA VAL A 36 5.14 -2.39 7.26
C VAL A 36 6.21 -2.26 8.33
N TRP A 37 7.38 -1.80 7.94
CA TRP A 37 8.50 -1.66 8.86
C TRP A 37 8.36 -0.36 9.65
N ASP A 38 8.47 -0.48 10.97
CA ASP A 38 8.42 0.65 11.86
C ASP A 38 9.84 0.95 12.31
N ASP A 39 10.43 2.03 11.79
CA ASP A 39 11.79 2.39 12.12
C ASP A 39 11.96 2.78 13.55
N GLU A 40 10.98 3.38 14.16
CA GLU A 40 11.13 3.84 15.51
C GLU A 40 11.20 2.69 16.49
N ASN A 41 10.41 1.70 16.32
CA ASN A 41 10.39 0.55 17.23
C ASN A 41 11.09 -0.66 16.66
N GLU A 42 11.61 -0.52 15.45
CA GLU A 42 12.38 -1.57 14.79
C GLU A 42 11.62 -2.87 14.75
N LYS A 43 10.42 -2.84 14.25
CA LYS A 43 9.63 -4.04 14.13
C LYS A 43 8.69 -3.96 12.95
N TRP A 44 8.19 -5.09 12.54
CA TRP A 44 7.21 -5.19 11.48
C TRP A 44 5.82 -5.09 12.10
N ILE A 45 4.97 -4.26 11.50
CA ILE A 45 3.62 -4.07 11.97
C ILE A 45 2.66 -4.70 10.99
N PRO A 46 1.86 -5.67 11.40
CA PRO A 46 0.87 -6.25 10.48
C PRO A 46 -0.23 -5.22 10.21
N THR A 47 -0.63 -5.13 8.97
CA THR A 47 -1.63 -4.16 8.58
C THR A 47 -2.32 -4.66 7.32
N ARG A 48 -3.17 -3.84 6.74
CA ARG A 48 -3.77 -4.16 5.46
C ARG A 48 -4.04 -2.84 4.74
N MET A 49 -4.12 -2.93 3.43
CA MET A 49 -4.38 -1.76 2.60
C MET A 49 -5.87 -1.49 2.57
N GLU A 50 -6.25 -0.25 2.72
CA GLU A 50 -7.64 0.15 2.64
C GLU A 50 -7.76 1.48 1.94
N MET A 51 -8.95 1.77 1.47
CA MET A 51 -9.20 3.01 0.77
C MET A 51 -10.31 3.77 1.49
N HIS A 52 -10.06 5.05 1.73
CA HIS A 52 -11.02 5.88 2.37
C HIS A 52 -11.83 6.58 1.30
N TYR A 53 -13.06 6.21 1.11
CA TYR A 53 -13.86 6.83 0.10
C TYR A 53 -14.38 8.16 0.53
N GLN A 54 -14.44 9.11 -0.40
CA GLN A 54 -15.02 10.37 -0.14
C GLN A 54 -16.37 10.33 -0.71
N GLU A 55 -17.35 10.68 0.08
CA GLU A 55 -18.66 10.65 -0.43
C GLU A 55 -19.07 11.88 -1.10
N ASP A 56 -18.37 12.94 -1.02
CA ASP A 56 -18.73 14.19 -1.62
C ASP A 56 -18.49 14.14 -3.09
N ALA A 57 -19.50 13.90 -3.84
CA ALA A 57 -19.35 13.80 -5.27
C ALA A 57 -19.06 15.11 -5.92
N PHE A 58 -19.23 16.19 -5.21
CA PHE A 58 -18.94 17.46 -5.82
C PHE A 58 -17.58 18.00 -5.47
N SER A 59 -16.79 17.23 -4.79
CA SER A 59 -15.48 17.73 -4.45
C SER A 59 -14.64 17.81 -5.66
N PHE A 60 -13.61 18.60 -5.61
CA PHE A 60 -12.70 18.68 -6.70
C PHE A 60 -11.95 17.37 -6.80
N PRO A 61 -11.38 17.09 -7.92
CA PRO A 61 -10.66 15.84 -8.09
C PRO A 61 -9.61 15.69 -7.03
N LYS A 62 -9.47 14.50 -6.49
CA LYS A 62 -8.50 14.28 -5.53
C LYS A 62 -7.17 14.05 -6.08
N LYS A 63 -6.16 14.18 -5.30
CA LYS A 63 -4.84 13.84 -5.75
C LYS A 63 -4.84 12.35 -5.97
N ARG A 64 -3.97 11.94 -6.86
CA ARG A 64 -3.98 10.58 -7.30
C ARG A 64 -3.88 9.58 -6.21
N ASN A 65 -3.10 9.79 -5.22
CA ASN A 65 -2.88 8.80 -4.16
C ASN A 65 -3.64 9.12 -2.88
N ASP A 66 -4.63 10.02 -2.96
CA ASP A 66 -5.39 10.30 -1.78
C ASP A 66 -6.32 9.14 -1.48
N GLY A 67 -6.55 8.87 -0.25
CA GLY A 67 -7.50 7.87 0.17
C GLY A 67 -6.94 6.54 0.55
N TRP A 68 -5.78 6.17 0.06
CA TRP A 68 -5.18 4.90 0.43
C TRP A 68 -4.50 5.01 1.79
N TYR A 69 -4.64 4.01 2.63
CA TYR A 69 -3.98 4.02 3.93
C TYR A 69 -3.74 2.60 4.44
N LEU A 70 -2.88 2.50 5.44
CA LEU A 70 -2.60 1.24 6.10
C LEU A 70 -3.26 1.26 7.47
N VAL A 71 -4.05 0.24 7.75
CA VAL A 71 -4.87 0.19 8.95
C VAL A 71 -4.01 0.16 10.20
N ASP A 72 -4.43 0.94 11.20
CA ASP A 72 -3.75 1.00 12.49
C ASP A 72 -2.33 1.52 12.43
N THR A 73 -2.04 2.32 11.42
CA THR A 73 -0.75 2.97 11.32
C THR A 73 -0.99 4.43 11.00
N PRO A 74 0.02 5.28 11.17
CA PRO A 74 -0.13 6.67 10.79
C PRO A 74 0.10 6.92 9.30
N PHE A 75 0.28 5.86 8.51
CA PHE A 75 0.66 6.03 7.11
C PHE A 75 -0.55 6.08 6.20
N SER A 76 -0.65 7.14 5.43
CA SER A 76 -1.74 7.28 4.46
C SER A 76 -1.30 8.20 3.33
N GLY A 77 -1.94 8.10 2.20
CA GLY A 77 -1.69 8.96 1.06
C GLY A 77 -0.25 8.92 0.64
N ARG A 78 0.35 10.08 0.45
CA ARG A 78 1.71 10.10 -0.02
C ARG A 78 2.70 9.54 0.94
N ALA A 79 2.39 9.46 2.21
CA ALA A 79 3.30 8.86 3.17
C ALA A 79 3.50 7.38 2.92
N LEU A 80 2.66 6.77 2.10
CA LEU A 80 2.84 5.36 1.78
C LEU A 80 4.00 5.13 0.83
N GLU A 81 4.32 6.11 0.02
CA GLU A 81 5.34 5.90 -0.99
C GLU A 81 6.70 5.69 -0.37
N GLY A 82 7.38 4.66 -0.74
CA GLY A 82 8.72 4.37 -0.22
C GLY A 82 8.77 3.62 1.07
N LEU A 83 7.62 3.27 1.66
CA LEU A 83 7.64 2.53 2.91
C LEU A 83 8.16 1.11 2.67
N ARG A 84 8.95 0.61 3.60
CA ARG A 84 9.42 -0.74 3.52
C ARG A 84 8.32 -1.66 3.96
N VAL A 85 7.95 -2.62 3.14
CA VAL A 85 6.88 -3.55 3.45
C VAL A 85 7.27 -4.95 3.05
N ARG A 86 6.53 -5.91 3.55
CA ARG A 86 6.73 -7.29 3.12
C ARG A 86 5.38 -8.00 3.08
N VAL A 87 5.27 -8.95 2.19
CA VAL A 87 4.06 -9.73 2.06
C VAL A 87 4.39 -11.19 2.16
N GLU A 88 3.42 -11.97 2.58
CA GLU A 88 3.70 -13.32 2.85
C GLU A 88 3.97 -14.13 1.64
N LYS A 89 3.15 -14.08 0.64
CA LYS A 89 3.34 -14.80 -0.54
C LYS A 89 2.75 -14.09 -1.68
N ILE A 90 3.36 -14.07 -2.82
CA ILE A 90 2.87 -13.41 -4.00
C ILE A 90 2.45 -14.44 -4.99
N GLY A 91 1.29 -14.21 -5.57
CA GLY A 91 0.80 -15.09 -6.60
C GLY A 91 0.07 -16.29 -6.10
N ALA A 92 0.10 -16.51 -4.84
CA ALA A 92 -0.53 -17.65 -4.33
C ALA A 92 -1.96 -17.56 -4.36
N LYS A 93 -2.53 -16.48 -4.49
CA LYS A 93 -3.76 -16.36 -4.52
C LYS A 93 -4.28 -16.35 -5.71
N GLY A 94 -3.92 -16.61 -6.43
CA GLY A 94 -4.56 -16.66 -7.47
C GLY A 94 -5.70 -17.37 -7.41
N ARG A 95 -5.64 -17.41 -6.98
CA ARG A 95 -6.29 -18.06 -6.71
C ARG A 95 -6.98 -17.91 -7.03
#